data_3b4cdb866c91c7e1ff99d2fdc4c94d06
#
_entry.id   3b4cdb866c91c7e1ff99d2fdc4c94d06
#
_cell.length_a   1.000
_cell.length_b   1.000
_cell.length_c   1.000
_cell.angle_alpha   90.00
_cell.angle_beta   90.00
_cell.angle_gamma   90.00
#
_symmetry.space_group_name_H-M   'P 1'
#
loop_
_entity.id
_entity.type
_entity.pdbx_description
1 polymer ?
#
loop_
_entity_poly.entity_id
_entity_poly.type
_entity_poly.pdbx_seq_one_letter_code
_entity_poly.pdbx_strand_id
1 'polypeptide(L)'
;MAIRILIPTPLRAYTEKKESVLLEGNTVGELLRGLTATYAPLKKHLFDDTGSLRNFVNVYVNDEDIRYLQKEQTQVSEKDTVSIVPSIAGGRS
;
A
#
# COMPACT_ATOMS: atom_id res chain seq x y z
N MET A 1 -4.19 10.30 13.02
CA MET A 1 -5.05 10.84 11.99
C MET A 1 -5.23 9.82 10.90
N ALA A 2 -6.41 9.75 10.34
CA ALA A 2 -6.71 8.73 9.36
C ALA A 2 -6.24 9.17 7.97
N ILE A 3 -5.58 8.28 7.28
CA ILE A 3 -5.04 8.54 5.95
C ILE A 3 -5.68 7.57 4.99
N ARG A 4 -6.10 8.07 3.83
CA ARG A 4 -6.77 7.24 2.84
C ARG A 4 -5.76 6.42 2.07
N ILE A 5 -6.04 5.12 1.96
CA ILE A 5 -5.26 4.21 1.14
C ILE A 5 -6.17 3.68 0.05
N LEU A 6 -5.79 3.89 -1.21
CA LEU A 6 -6.55 3.38 -2.33
C LEU A 6 -6.12 1.96 -2.63
N ILE A 7 -7.11 1.07 -2.75
CA ILE A 7 -6.88 -0.34 -2.98
C ILE A 7 -7.09 -0.65 -4.46
N PRO A 8 -6.11 -1.25 -5.12
CA PRO A 8 -6.26 -1.56 -6.54
C PRO A 8 -7.28 -2.67 -6.76
N THR A 9 -7.91 -2.66 -7.92
CA THR A 9 -8.94 -3.64 -8.23
C THR A 9 -8.54 -5.08 -7.94
N PRO A 10 -7.33 -5.54 -8.34
CA PRO A 10 -6.97 -6.93 -8.10
C PRO A 10 -6.91 -7.31 -6.63
N LEU A 11 -6.75 -6.36 -5.73
CA LEU A 11 -6.63 -6.66 -4.31
C LEU A 11 -7.90 -6.39 -3.52
N ARG A 12 -8.93 -5.88 -4.17
CA ARG A 12 -10.16 -5.53 -3.43
C ARG A 12 -10.89 -6.75 -2.87
N ALA A 13 -10.66 -7.92 -3.45
CA ALA A 13 -11.24 -9.14 -2.90
C ALA A 13 -10.75 -9.41 -1.48
N TYR A 14 -9.59 -8.87 -1.13
CA TYR A 14 -9.01 -9.09 0.20
C TYR A 14 -9.33 -7.97 1.17
N THR A 15 -10.03 -6.94 0.72
CA THR A 15 -10.41 -5.81 1.57
C THR A 15 -11.92 -5.62 1.56
N GLU A 16 -12.66 -6.72 1.46
CA GLU A 16 -14.12 -6.70 1.48
C GLU A 16 -14.68 -5.83 0.36
N LYS A 17 -13.98 -5.83 -0.78
CA LYS A 17 -14.37 -5.09 -1.98
C LYS A 17 -14.31 -3.59 -1.80
N LYS A 18 -13.59 -3.12 -0.80
CA LYS A 18 -13.46 -1.69 -0.59
C LYS A 18 -12.45 -1.09 -1.55
N GLU A 19 -12.80 0.07 -2.09
CA GLU A 19 -11.91 0.80 -2.98
C GLU A 19 -10.87 1.59 -2.23
N SER A 20 -11.16 1.93 -0.98
CA SER A 20 -10.23 2.64 -0.14
C SER A 20 -10.51 2.30 1.30
N VAL A 21 -9.49 2.47 2.13
CA VAL A 21 -9.63 2.29 3.57
C VAL A 21 -8.93 3.45 4.25
N LEU A 22 -9.36 3.75 5.46
CA LEU A 22 -8.74 4.79 6.28
C LEU A 22 -7.98 4.12 7.41
N LEU A 23 -6.71 4.44 7.54
CA LEU A 23 -5.87 3.89 8.58
C LEU A 23 -5.04 4.99 9.20
N GLU A 24 -4.63 4.78 10.43
CA GLU A 24 -3.80 5.74 11.13
C GLU A 24 -2.35 5.34 11.05
N GLY A 25 -1.49 6.34 10.95
CA GLY A 25 -0.06 6.12 10.88
C GLY A 25 0.63 7.39 10.46
N ASN A 26 1.94 7.42 10.64
CA ASN A 26 2.74 8.58 10.30
C ASN A 26 3.64 8.34 9.09
N THR A 27 3.84 7.10 8.71
CA THR A 27 4.66 6.75 7.56
C THR A 27 3.94 5.73 6.71
N VAL A 28 4.40 5.60 5.47
CA VAL A 28 3.86 4.60 4.55
C VAL A 28 3.98 3.21 5.17
N GLY A 29 5.14 2.91 5.78
CA GLY A 29 5.32 1.59 6.38
C GLY A 29 4.32 1.29 7.47
N GLU A 30 4.02 2.28 8.31
CA GLU A 30 3.03 2.09 9.37
C GLU A 30 1.65 1.82 8.78
N LEU A 31 1.31 2.53 7.70
CA LEU A 31 0.01 2.32 7.06
C LEU A 31 -0.08 0.94 6.45
N LEU A 32 0.98 0.49 5.81
CA LEU A 32 0.96 -0.83 5.18
C LEU A 32 0.90 -1.94 6.21
N ARG A 33 1.59 -1.77 7.33
CA ARG A 33 1.51 -2.76 8.40
C ARG A 33 0.13 -2.79 9.03
N GLY A 34 -0.48 -1.62 9.20
CA GLY A 34 -1.86 -1.57 9.70
C GLY A 34 -2.83 -2.21 8.72
N LEU A 35 -2.61 -1.97 7.43
CA LEU A 35 -3.47 -2.55 6.41
C LEU A 35 -3.40 -4.09 6.44
N THR A 36 -2.19 -4.64 6.52
CA THR A 36 -2.04 -6.09 6.51
C THR A 36 -2.41 -6.72 7.85
N ALA A 37 -2.41 -5.94 8.92
CA ALA A 37 -2.92 -6.44 10.20
C ALA A 37 -4.45 -6.52 10.17
N THR A 38 -5.08 -5.57 9.50
CA THR A 38 -6.54 -5.56 9.38
C THR A 38 -7.03 -6.58 8.36
N TYR A 39 -6.32 -6.67 7.24
CA TYR A 39 -6.67 -7.59 6.16
C TYR A 39 -5.50 -8.53 5.94
N ALA A 40 -5.39 -9.52 6.81
CA ALA A 40 -4.24 -10.43 6.82
C ALA A 40 -3.93 -11.07 5.47
N PRO A 41 -4.92 -11.46 4.65
CA PRO A 41 -4.60 -12.06 3.35
C PRO A 41 -3.80 -11.15 2.41
N LEU A 42 -3.81 -9.83 2.65
CA LEU A 42 -3.03 -8.94 1.82
C LEU A 42 -1.53 -9.08 2.04
N LYS A 43 -1.13 -9.58 3.20
CA LYS A 43 0.29 -9.56 3.55
C LYS A 43 1.14 -10.26 2.51
N LYS A 44 0.73 -11.43 2.07
CA LYS A 44 1.53 -12.20 1.12
C LYS A 44 1.52 -11.56 -0.27
N HIS A 45 0.56 -10.70 -0.56
CA HIS A 45 0.50 -10.02 -1.84
C HIS A 45 1.33 -8.75 -1.87
N LEU A 46 1.59 -8.15 -0.72
CA LEU A 46 2.35 -6.92 -0.63
C LEU A 46 3.79 -7.15 -0.20
N PHE A 47 4.01 -8.10 0.69
CA PHE A 47 5.33 -8.32 1.26
C PHE A 47 5.83 -9.72 0.93
N ASP A 48 7.16 -9.83 0.79
CA ASP A 48 7.77 -11.13 0.59
C ASP A 48 8.10 -11.76 1.95
N ASP A 49 8.80 -12.90 1.93
CA ASP A 49 9.08 -13.64 3.15
C ASP A 49 10.01 -12.89 4.09
N THR A 50 10.74 -11.91 3.59
CA THR A 50 11.65 -11.13 4.43
C THR A 50 10.96 -9.92 5.05
N GLY A 51 9.71 -9.68 4.70
CA GLY A 51 8.99 -8.52 5.21
C GLY A 51 9.17 -7.27 4.39
N SER A 52 9.80 -7.38 3.23
CA SER A 52 9.99 -6.24 2.34
C SER A 52 8.89 -6.20 1.30
N LEU A 53 8.57 -4.99 0.82
CA LEU A 53 7.61 -4.87 -0.26
C LEU A 53 8.10 -5.62 -1.48
N ARG A 54 7.19 -6.33 -2.12
CA ARG A 54 7.54 -7.05 -3.33
C ARG A 54 7.92 -6.08 -4.44
N ASN A 55 8.84 -6.47 -5.31
CA ASN A 55 9.36 -5.57 -6.34
C ASN A 55 8.28 -5.08 -7.29
N PHE A 56 7.24 -5.86 -7.50
CA PHE A 56 6.20 -5.46 -8.43
C PHE A 56 5.09 -4.65 -7.77
N VAL A 57 5.21 -4.37 -6.47
CA VAL A 57 4.22 -3.54 -5.78
C VAL A 57 4.76 -2.12 -5.71
N ASN A 58 4.04 -1.21 -6.33
CA ASN A 58 4.39 0.20 -6.28
C ASN A 58 3.44 0.91 -5.34
N VAL A 59 3.99 1.83 -4.55
CA VAL A 59 3.19 2.62 -3.62
C VAL A 59 3.46 4.08 -3.93
N TYR A 60 2.39 4.85 -4.04
CA TYR A 60 2.47 6.28 -4.35
C TYR A 60 1.88 7.09 -3.21
N VAL A 61 2.52 8.20 -2.92
CA VAL A 61 1.95 9.21 -2.03
C VAL A 61 1.59 10.39 -2.91
N ASN A 62 0.30 10.60 -3.07
CA ASN A 62 -0.30 11.60 -3.96
C ASN A 62 0.10 11.35 -5.39
N ASP A 63 0.90 11.05 -5.96
CA ASP A 63 1.29 10.69 -7.32
C ASP A 63 2.78 10.46 -7.42
N GLU A 64 3.46 10.46 -6.26
CA GLU A 64 4.89 10.23 -6.25
C GLU A 64 5.20 8.84 -5.75
N ASP A 65 5.97 8.09 -6.51
CA ASP A 65 6.42 6.75 -6.12
C ASP A 65 7.35 6.89 -4.92
N ILE A 66 7.09 6.10 -3.86
CA ILE A 66 7.89 6.20 -2.64
C ILE A 66 9.35 5.81 -2.85
N ARG A 67 9.66 5.11 -3.94
CA ARG A 67 11.06 4.79 -4.24
C ARG A 67 11.89 6.03 -4.52
N TYR A 68 11.23 7.11 -4.94
CA TYR A 68 11.89 8.39 -5.17
C TYR A 68 11.75 9.32 -3.97
N LEU A 69 11.13 8.83 -2.90
CA LEU A 69 11.00 9.55 -1.65
C LEU A 69 11.83 8.80 -0.61
N GLN A 70 11.22 8.45 0.52
CA GLN A 70 11.95 7.76 1.58
C GLN A 70 11.44 6.34 1.78
N LYS A 71 10.89 5.76 0.73
CA LYS A 71 10.38 4.40 0.74
C LYS A 71 9.37 4.24 1.87
N GLU A 72 9.47 3.17 2.68
CA GLU A 72 8.50 2.96 3.74
C GLU A 72 8.59 3.99 4.85
N GLN A 73 9.68 4.74 4.91
CA GLN A 73 9.82 5.79 5.91
C GLN A 73 9.28 7.13 5.44
N THR A 74 8.70 7.19 4.25
CA THR A 74 8.07 8.38 3.74
C THR A 74 6.96 8.81 4.69
N GLN A 75 7.03 10.06 5.15
CA GLN A 75 6.02 10.58 6.07
C GLN A 75 4.76 10.96 5.33
N VAL A 76 3.64 10.73 5.96
CA VAL A 76 2.33 11.03 5.38
C VAL A 76 1.49 11.74 6.42
N SER A 77 0.48 12.47 5.94
CA SER A 77 -0.45 13.18 6.80
C SER A 77 -1.85 12.95 6.27
N GLU A 78 -2.83 13.42 7.04
CA GLU A 78 -4.23 13.21 6.65
C GLU A 78 -4.58 13.86 5.31
N LYS A 79 -3.75 14.77 4.83
CA LYS A 79 -3.98 15.40 3.53
C LYS A 79 -3.49 14.56 2.38
N ASP A 80 -2.71 13.53 2.67
CA ASP A 80 -2.10 12.72 1.62
C ASP A 80 -2.99 11.53 1.30
N THR A 81 -2.88 11.05 0.07
CA THR A 81 -3.55 9.83 -0.36
C THR A 81 -2.47 8.84 -0.77
N VAL A 82 -2.54 7.65 -0.21
CA VAL A 82 -1.59 6.59 -0.53
C VAL A 82 -2.27 5.63 -1.50
N SER A 83 -1.59 5.32 -2.60
CA SER A 83 -2.13 4.42 -3.61
C SER A 83 -1.22 3.21 -3.76
N ILE A 84 -1.81 2.03 -3.82
CA ILE A 84 -1.08 0.79 -4.05
C ILE A 84 -1.34 0.39 -5.49
N VAL A 85 -0.27 0.25 -6.27
CA VAL A 85 -0.38 -0.06 -7.69
C VAL A 85 0.53 -1.26 -8.00
N PRO A 86 -0.01 -2.47 -8.01
CA PRO A 86 0.82 -3.62 -8.36
C PRO A 86 1.07 -3.66 -9.86
N SER A 87 2.30 -4.01 -10.22
CA SER A 87 2.64 -4.27 -11.61
C SER A 87 2.47 -5.77 -11.84
N ILE A 88 1.90 -6.13 -12.95
CA ILE A 88 1.72 -7.54 -13.26
C ILE A 88 3.04 -8.09 -13.78
N ALA A 89 3.52 -9.10 -13.11
CA ALA A 89 4.74 -9.73 -13.52
C ALA A 89 4.57 -10.28 -14.93
N GLY A 90 5.61 -10.16 -15.72
CA GLY A 90 5.50 -10.56 -17.08
C GLY A 90 4.95 -9.47 -17.94
N GLY A 91 4.56 -8.48 -17.30
CA GLY A 91 4.25 -7.29 -17.93
C GLY A 91 3.19 -7.31 -18.91
N ARG A 92 2.48 -8.00 -18.91
CA ARG A 92 1.77 -7.91 -19.80
C ARG A 92 0.80 -7.43 -19.44
N SER A 93 0.64 -6.88 -19.46
CA SER A 93 -0.22 -6.54 -18.96
C SER A 93 -0.97 -5.99 -19.36
#